data_d4d8ee0a4eca380d86031400488dc937
#
_entry.id   d4d8ee0a4eca380d86031400488dc937
#
_cell.length_a   1.000
_cell.length_b   1.000
_cell.length_c   1.000
_cell.angle_alpha   90.00
_cell.angle_beta   90.00
_cell.angle_gamma   90.00
#
_symmetry.space_group_name_H-M   'P 1'
#
loop_
_entity.id
_entity.type
_entity.pdbx_description
1 polymer ?
#
loop_
_entity_poly.entity_id
_entity_poly.type
_entity_poly.pdbx_seq_one_letter_code
_entity_poly.pdbx_strand_id
1 'polypeptide(L)'
;MISVGIEVMALILILSVFNGLEDFQKGLFKTFDPDLRILSADQQRVSLNATQLASIRSIPGIAFINPVLEDQGLIRFDQKQLVVRFKGVDSSFLAANRLKKQVVEGEYFLGDSAQAFALVGIGVFLNMGMSFENTVEPIQAWYPDHNRLRRFSLNENTIRSQAFFPSAVLEVEQSFDNQTVIVPLTWMESLVGTPGMRSAYEIMLSADANDLQVKEKVKELLGKDYTVQTRDEQHALLLKAIKIEKLFVFLIMAFVMGIASFTLFYALSLLVIEKRKDLRSLMAMGISPKQLLKSFLFLGLIISFSGAMVGMLLGFVMAWAQQQFGIVPLGIPNALIDAYPIQMHAMDFFWTAIAVIVITFIASIFPARKAVQMTFKIK
;
A
#
# COMPACT_ATOMS: atom_id res chain seq x y z
N MET A 1 35.86 2.50 2.03
CA MET A 1 35.03 2.31 3.22
C MET A 1 33.90 3.33 3.30
N ILE A 2 34.19 4.65 3.27
CA ILE A 2 33.19 5.71 3.42
C ILE A 2 32.12 5.65 2.32
N SER A 3 32.49 5.52 1.05
CA SER A 3 31.54 5.44 -0.07
C SER A 3 30.55 4.28 0.06
N VAL A 4 31.06 3.08 0.34
CA VAL A 4 30.22 1.89 0.58
C VAL A 4 29.31 2.11 1.78
N GLY A 5 29.82 2.73 2.85
CA GLY A 5 29.00 3.02 4.04
C GLY A 5 27.84 3.97 3.77
N ILE A 6 28.10 5.06 3.01
CA ILE A 6 27.04 6.03 2.64
C ILE A 6 25.97 5.37 1.77
N GLU A 7 26.35 4.55 0.83
CA GLU A 7 25.40 3.86 -0.07
C GLU A 7 24.56 2.83 0.66
N VAL A 8 25.18 2.06 1.54
CA VAL A 8 24.45 1.11 2.37
C VAL A 8 23.48 1.82 3.30
N MET A 9 23.91 2.92 3.91
CA MET A 9 23.04 3.77 4.73
C MET A 9 21.85 4.29 3.90
N ALA A 10 22.11 4.84 2.71
CA ALA A 10 21.05 5.35 1.84
C ALA A 10 20.07 4.25 1.41
N LEU A 11 20.57 3.06 1.04
CA LEU A 11 19.71 1.93 0.66
C LEU A 11 18.81 1.49 1.81
N ILE A 12 19.34 1.36 3.04
CA ILE A 12 18.54 1.00 4.22
C ILE A 12 17.46 2.03 4.49
N LEU A 13 17.80 3.33 4.44
CA LEU A 13 16.84 4.41 4.66
C LEU A 13 15.71 4.39 3.63
N ILE A 14 16.04 4.27 2.35
CA ILE A 14 15.05 4.24 1.27
C ILE A 14 14.13 3.03 1.41
N LEU A 15 14.68 1.83 1.64
CA LEU A 15 13.87 0.62 1.83
C LEU A 15 12.96 0.73 3.07
N SER A 16 13.46 1.33 4.15
CA SER A 16 12.67 1.55 5.37
C SER A 16 11.53 2.56 5.17
N VAL A 17 11.73 3.59 4.34
CA VAL A 17 10.66 4.52 3.91
C VAL A 17 9.60 3.80 3.09
N PHE A 18 10.01 2.98 2.11
CA PHE A 18 9.04 2.19 1.31
C PHE A 18 8.20 1.23 2.15
N ASN A 19 8.83 0.57 3.13
CA ASN A 19 8.08 -0.26 4.07
C ASN A 19 7.09 0.56 4.89
N GLY A 20 7.53 1.71 5.41
CA GLY A 20 6.68 2.61 6.17
C GLY A 20 5.48 3.12 5.37
N LEU A 21 5.67 3.47 4.10
CA LEU A 21 4.58 3.85 3.19
C LEU A 21 3.63 2.69 2.90
N GLU A 22 4.14 1.48 2.68
CA GLU A 22 3.32 0.27 2.50
C GLU A 22 2.45 0.00 3.74
N ASP A 23 3.05 0.02 4.93
CA ASP A 23 2.35 -0.21 6.19
C ASP A 23 1.34 0.89 6.52
N PHE A 24 1.67 2.15 6.20
CA PHE A 24 0.76 3.27 6.33
C PHE A 24 -0.47 3.09 5.44
N GLN A 25 -0.29 2.76 4.16
CA GLN A 25 -1.40 2.52 3.25
C GLN A 25 -2.27 1.35 3.68
N LYS A 26 -1.67 0.23 4.13
CA LYS A 26 -2.41 -0.88 4.72
C LYS A 26 -3.19 -0.47 5.97
N GLY A 27 -2.63 0.42 6.78
CA GLY A 27 -3.29 1.02 7.94
C GLY A 27 -4.53 1.82 7.56
N LEU A 28 -4.44 2.65 6.50
CA LEU A 28 -5.59 3.39 5.96
C LEU A 28 -6.71 2.44 5.52
N PHE A 29 -6.39 1.41 4.75
CA PHE A 29 -7.38 0.43 4.30
C PHE A 29 -8.09 -0.27 5.46
N LYS A 30 -7.41 -0.50 6.59
CA LYS A 30 -8.05 -1.07 7.79
C LYS A 30 -9.15 -0.19 8.35
N THR A 31 -9.15 1.10 8.10
CA THR A 31 -10.14 2.03 8.65
C THR A 31 -11.48 1.91 7.94
N PHE A 32 -11.51 1.77 6.62
CA PHE A 32 -12.76 1.81 5.83
C PHE A 32 -13.07 0.52 5.05
N ASP A 33 -12.06 -0.30 4.72
CA ASP A 33 -12.30 -1.54 3.98
C ASP A 33 -12.66 -2.72 4.89
N PRO A 34 -13.54 -3.63 4.42
CA PRO A 34 -13.88 -4.84 5.14
C PRO A 34 -12.69 -5.81 5.20
N ASP A 35 -12.72 -6.73 6.17
CA ASP A 35 -11.70 -7.77 6.29
C ASP A 35 -11.77 -8.75 5.12
N LEU A 36 -13.01 -9.15 4.73
CA LEU A 36 -13.25 -9.94 3.54
C LEU A 36 -14.38 -9.33 2.73
N ARG A 37 -14.31 -9.48 1.40
CA ARG A 37 -15.33 -9.03 0.46
C ARG A 37 -15.74 -10.18 -0.45
N ILE A 38 -17.04 -10.48 -0.50
CA ILE A 38 -17.61 -11.49 -1.41
C ILE A 38 -18.15 -10.76 -2.65
N LEU A 39 -17.70 -11.21 -3.79
CA LEU A 39 -18.09 -10.70 -5.12
C LEU A 39 -18.60 -11.84 -5.98
N SER A 40 -19.36 -11.53 -7.04
CA SER A 40 -19.61 -12.50 -8.11
C SER A 40 -18.34 -12.79 -8.90
N ALA A 41 -18.10 -14.05 -9.27
CA ALA A 41 -16.95 -14.43 -10.11
C ALA A 41 -16.98 -13.74 -11.49
N ASP A 42 -18.19 -13.50 -12.03
CA ASP A 42 -18.40 -12.82 -13.33
C ASP A 42 -18.39 -11.30 -13.23
N GLN A 43 -17.98 -10.73 -12.09
CA GLN A 43 -17.98 -9.29 -11.82
C GLN A 43 -19.35 -8.60 -11.97
N GLN A 44 -20.43 -9.38 -11.98
CA GLN A 44 -21.80 -8.90 -11.96
C GLN A 44 -22.28 -8.68 -10.52
N ARG A 45 -23.49 -8.18 -10.37
CA ARG A 45 -24.09 -8.03 -9.06
C ARG A 45 -24.27 -9.38 -8.40
N VAL A 46 -24.05 -9.46 -7.09
CA VAL A 46 -24.11 -10.65 -6.29
C VAL A 46 -25.43 -10.71 -5.49
N SER A 47 -26.00 -11.91 -5.37
CA SER A 47 -27.13 -12.16 -4.48
C SER A 47 -26.88 -13.45 -3.71
N LEU A 48 -26.88 -13.38 -2.39
CA LEU A 48 -26.82 -14.54 -1.50
C LEU A 48 -28.22 -14.85 -0.96
N ASN A 49 -28.58 -16.12 -0.94
CA ASN A 49 -29.85 -16.54 -0.34
C ASN A 49 -29.76 -16.56 1.20
N ALA A 50 -30.92 -16.62 1.85
CA ALA A 50 -31.00 -16.58 3.31
C ALA A 50 -30.22 -17.75 3.98
N THR A 51 -30.20 -18.94 3.37
CA THR A 51 -29.45 -20.08 3.85
C THR A 51 -27.95 -19.88 3.79
N GLN A 52 -27.44 -19.36 2.67
CA GLN A 52 -26.02 -19.03 2.51
C GLN A 52 -25.58 -17.96 3.52
N LEU A 53 -26.37 -16.91 3.69
CA LEU A 53 -26.09 -15.85 4.69
C LEU A 53 -26.08 -16.41 6.11
N ALA A 54 -27.03 -17.28 6.47
CA ALA A 54 -27.08 -17.93 7.78
C ALA A 54 -25.84 -18.81 8.00
N SER A 55 -25.49 -19.63 7.01
CA SER A 55 -24.32 -20.51 7.06
C SER A 55 -23.01 -19.70 7.20
N ILE A 56 -22.86 -18.58 6.47
CA ILE A 56 -21.68 -17.72 6.61
C ILE A 56 -21.64 -17.11 8.02
N ARG A 57 -22.77 -16.59 8.54
CA ARG A 57 -22.83 -16.02 9.90
C ARG A 57 -22.45 -17.01 10.99
N SER A 58 -22.66 -18.31 10.77
CA SER A 58 -22.28 -19.36 11.73
C SER A 58 -20.79 -19.70 11.75
N ILE A 59 -19.98 -19.19 10.80
CA ILE A 59 -18.54 -19.43 10.78
C ILE A 59 -17.87 -18.68 11.95
N PRO A 60 -17.13 -19.40 12.83
CA PRO A 60 -16.42 -18.75 13.93
C PRO A 60 -15.42 -17.70 13.41
N GLY A 61 -15.42 -16.54 14.05
CA GLY A 61 -14.55 -15.42 13.68
C GLY A 61 -15.22 -14.36 12.81
N ILE A 62 -16.45 -14.56 12.34
CA ILE A 62 -17.24 -13.55 11.66
C ILE A 62 -18.03 -12.73 12.69
N ALA A 63 -17.80 -11.42 12.72
CA ALA A 63 -18.52 -10.49 13.59
C ALA A 63 -19.77 -9.92 12.90
N PHE A 64 -19.64 -9.42 11.66
CA PHE A 64 -20.72 -8.80 10.90
C PHE A 64 -20.64 -9.18 9.43
N ILE A 65 -21.78 -9.22 8.76
CA ILE A 65 -21.91 -9.31 7.30
C ILE A 65 -22.81 -8.17 6.85
N ASN A 66 -22.25 -7.28 6.05
CA ASN A 66 -22.95 -6.11 5.53
C ASN A 66 -23.21 -6.27 4.02
N PRO A 67 -24.46 -6.33 3.58
CA PRO A 67 -24.79 -6.24 2.17
C PRO A 67 -24.54 -4.82 1.68
N VAL A 68 -23.80 -4.66 0.56
CA VAL A 68 -23.43 -3.36 0.02
C VAL A 68 -23.82 -3.25 -1.45
N LEU A 69 -24.39 -2.10 -1.80
CA LEU A 69 -24.65 -1.71 -3.18
C LEU A 69 -23.87 -0.44 -3.50
N GLU A 70 -22.81 -0.59 -4.29
CA GLU A 70 -21.97 0.54 -4.72
C GLU A 70 -22.19 0.83 -6.20
N ASP A 71 -22.30 2.11 -6.53
CA ASP A 71 -22.31 2.57 -7.92
C ASP A 71 -21.93 4.07 -7.99
N GLN A 72 -21.60 4.53 -9.19
CA GLN A 72 -21.33 5.95 -9.43
C GLN A 72 -22.60 6.67 -9.86
N GLY A 73 -22.81 7.86 -9.33
CA GLY A 73 -23.89 8.72 -9.71
C GLY A 73 -23.51 10.20 -9.64
N LEU A 74 -24.38 11.06 -10.13
CA LEU A 74 -24.20 12.49 -10.08
C LEU A 74 -24.98 13.06 -8.90
N ILE A 75 -24.38 13.94 -8.12
CA ILE A 75 -25.09 14.77 -7.16
C ILE A 75 -25.17 16.21 -7.66
N ARG A 76 -26.27 16.86 -7.33
CA ARG A 76 -26.48 18.28 -7.56
C ARG A 76 -26.95 18.97 -6.29
N PHE A 77 -26.30 20.05 -5.96
CA PHE A 77 -26.69 20.95 -4.88
C PHE A 77 -26.47 22.39 -5.36
N ASP A 78 -27.54 23.20 -5.34
CA ASP A 78 -27.58 24.51 -5.97
C ASP A 78 -27.14 24.42 -7.44
N GLN A 79 -26.16 25.17 -7.87
CA GLN A 79 -25.61 25.14 -9.24
C GLN A 79 -24.45 24.19 -9.45
N LYS A 80 -23.94 23.57 -8.36
CA LYS A 80 -22.81 22.67 -8.41
C LYS A 80 -23.23 21.24 -8.69
N GLN A 81 -22.37 20.53 -9.40
CA GLN A 81 -22.55 19.11 -9.72
C GLN A 81 -21.25 18.36 -9.50
N LEU A 82 -21.33 17.15 -8.98
CA LEU A 82 -20.18 16.29 -8.71
C LEU A 82 -20.54 14.82 -8.96
N VAL A 83 -19.65 14.10 -9.62
CA VAL A 83 -19.77 12.63 -9.72
C VAL A 83 -19.22 12.02 -8.43
N VAL A 84 -20.05 11.22 -7.77
CA VAL A 84 -19.71 10.57 -6.51
C VAL A 84 -19.91 9.06 -6.60
N ARG A 85 -19.23 8.34 -5.71
CA ARG A 85 -19.47 6.93 -5.45
C ARG A 85 -20.48 6.81 -4.31
N PHE A 86 -21.68 6.36 -4.64
CA PHE A 86 -22.65 5.97 -3.63
C PHE A 86 -22.34 4.60 -3.07
N LYS A 87 -22.38 4.48 -1.74
CA LYS A 87 -22.27 3.22 -1.01
C LYS A 87 -23.56 3.01 -0.20
N GLY A 88 -24.49 2.24 -0.75
CA GLY A 88 -25.71 1.83 -0.04
C GLY A 88 -25.40 0.74 0.96
N VAL A 89 -25.73 0.97 2.24
CA VAL A 89 -25.46 0.05 3.35
C VAL A 89 -26.69 -0.11 4.25
N ASP A 90 -26.75 -1.20 4.97
CA ASP A 90 -27.83 -1.47 5.93
C ASP A 90 -27.46 -1.02 7.36
N SER A 91 -28.36 -1.26 8.31
CA SER A 91 -28.16 -0.89 9.71
C SER A 91 -27.00 -1.64 10.39
N SER A 92 -26.58 -2.80 9.88
CA SER A 92 -25.45 -3.56 10.42
C SER A 92 -24.12 -2.84 10.21
N PHE A 93 -24.01 -2.03 9.15
CA PHE A 93 -22.86 -1.18 8.92
C PHE A 93 -22.68 -0.13 10.02
N LEU A 94 -23.78 0.52 10.43
CA LEU A 94 -23.74 1.50 11.53
C LEU A 94 -23.41 0.82 12.87
N ALA A 95 -23.94 -0.38 13.11
CA ALA A 95 -23.68 -1.13 14.33
C ALA A 95 -22.19 -1.50 14.48
N ALA A 96 -21.49 -1.72 13.39
CA ALA A 96 -20.04 -1.94 13.38
C ALA A 96 -19.21 -0.72 13.82
N ASN A 97 -19.78 0.49 13.83
CA ASN A 97 -19.21 1.76 14.34
C ASN A 97 -17.81 2.12 13.81
N ARG A 98 -17.38 1.58 12.68
CA ARG A 98 -16.00 1.74 12.17
C ARG A 98 -15.65 3.17 11.82
N LEU A 99 -16.56 3.88 11.15
CA LEU A 99 -16.35 5.25 10.69
C LEU A 99 -16.83 6.31 11.70
N LYS A 100 -17.33 5.89 12.85
CA LYS A 100 -17.83 6.84 13.86
C LYS A 100 -16.74 7.78 14.41
N LYS A 101 -15.50 7.30 14.49
CA LYS A 101 -14.36 8.10 14.94
C LYS A 101 -13.87 9.10 13.89
N GLN A 102 -14.24 8.91 12.65
CA GLN A 102 -13.92 9.76 11.50
C GLN A 102 -14.97 10.85 11.24
N VAL A 103 -16.00 10.95 12.08
CA VAL A 103 -16.99 12.03 12.01
C VAL A 103 -16.35 13.31 12.50
N VAL A 104 -16.28 14.31 11.64
CA VAL A 104 -15.76 15.65 11.94
C VAL A 104 -16.90 16.57 12.36
N GLU A 105 -18.07 16.43 11.72
CA GLU A 105 -19.24 17.28 11.97
C GLU A 105 -20.54 16.48 11.75
N GLY A 106 -21.60 16.81 12.48
CA GLY A 106 -22.90 16.17 12.37
C GLY A 106 -23.06 14.92 13.25
N GLU A 107 -24.03 14.07 12.94
CA GLU A 107 -24.39 12.88 13.70
C GLU A 107 -24.28 11.62 12.84
N TYR A 108 -23.67 10.55 13.42
CA TYR A 108 -23.44 9.28 12.73
C TYR A 108 -24.69 8.43 12.64
N PHE A 109 -25.58 8.73 11.68
CA PHE A 109 -26.78 7.94 11.42
C PHE A 109 -27.13 7.95 9.93
N LEU A 110 -27.91 6.97 9.50
CA LEU A 110 -28.53 6.88 8.18
C LEU A 110 -30.02 6.91 8.37
N GLY A 111 -30.73 7.61 7.50
CA GLY A 111 -32.17 7.60 7.48
C GLY A 111 -32.75 6.30 6.88
N ASP A 112 -34.01 6.35 6.57
CA ASP A 112 -34.72 5.28 5.87
C ASP A 112 -34.99 5.64 4.40
N SER A 113 -35.82 4.85 3.71
CA SER A 113 -36.20 5.12 2.31
C SER A 113 -37.14 6.32 2.16
N ALA A 114 -37.83 6.75 3.22
CA ALA A 114 -38.77 7.88 3.18
C ALA A 114 -38.03 9.20 3.41
N GLN A 115 -37.07 9.21 4.34
CA GLN A 115 -36.21 10.35 4.60
C GLN A 115 -34.75 9.89 4.69
N ALA A 116 -34.06 9.94 3.54
CA ALA A 116 -32.68 9.49 3.44
C ALA A 116 -31.73 10.53 4.03
N PHE A 117 -30.96 10.09 5.01
CA PHE A 117 -29.80 10.79 5.53
C PHE A 117 -28.53 10.06 5.12
N ALA A 118 -27.45 10.79 4.83
CA ALA A 118 -26.24 10.25 4.27
C ALA A 118 -25.00 10.73 5.01
N LEU A 119 -24.00 9.84 5.14
CA LEU A 119 -22.67 10.22 5.57
C LEU A 119 -21.88 10.66 4.34
N VAL A 120 -21.31 11.85 4.37
CA VAL A 120 -20.69 12.49 3.20
C VAL A 120 -19.20 12.70 3.48
N GLY A 121 -18.33 12.34 2.55
CA GLY A 121 -16.90 12.64 2.67
C GLY A 121 -16.65 14.15 2.69
N ILE A 122 -15.70 14.61 3.51
CA ILE A 122 -15.41 16.04 3.70
C ILE A 122 -15.10 16.76 2.39
N GLY A 123 -14.39 16.09 1.47
CA GLY A 123 -14.08 16.66 0.15
C GLY A 123 -15.32 16.86 -0.70
N VAL A 124 -16.28 15.92 -0.69
CA VAL A 124 -17.58 16.09 -1.35
C VAL A 124 -18.35 17.26 -0.73
N PHE A 125 -18.41 17.31 0.60
CA PHE A 125 -19.13 18.33 1.35
C PHE A 125 -18.61 19.75 1.04
N LEU A 126 -17.30 19.96 1.09
CA LEU A 126 -16.66 21.24 0.79
C LEU A 126 -16.75 21.63 -0.68
N ASN A 127 -16.52 20.69 -1.61
CA ASN A 127 -16.58 20.96 -3.05
C ASN A 127 -17.99 21.38 -3.48
N MET A 128 -19.01 20.79 -2.89
CA MET A 128 -20.39 21.15 -3.16
C MET A 128 -20.83 22.46 -2.46
N GLY A 129 -20.03 22.96 -1.47
CA GLY A 129 -20.36 24.16 -0.70
C GLY A 129 -21.50 23.93 0.27
N MET A 130 -21.62 22.72 0.79
CA MET A 130 -22.62 22.36 1.78
C MET A 130 -22.24 22.93 3.16
N SER A 131 -23.25 23.22 3.97
CA SER A 131 -23.11 23.60 5.37
C SER A 131 -24.33 23.09 6.13
N PHE A 132 -24.18 22.56 7.33
CA PHE A 132 -25.33 22.13 8.14
C PHE A 132 -26.25 23.29 8.53
N GLU A 133 -25.73 24.53 8.58
CA GLU A 133 -26.54 25.72 8.84
C GLU A 133 -27.43 26.11 7.65
N ASN A 134 -26.95 25.87 6.42
CA ASN A 134 -27.62 26.28 5.17
C ASN A 134 -28.28 25.13 4.42
N THR A 135 -28.09 23.87 4.83
CA THR A 135 -28.62 22.71 4.10
C THR A 135 -30.06 22.40 4.52
N VAL A 136 -30.94 23.36 4.27
CA VAL A 136 -32.40 23.16 4.37
C VAL A 136 -32.93 22.45 3.11
N GLU A 137 -32.22 22.57 1.99
CA GLU A 137 -32.58 21.94 0.72
C GLU A 137 -31.94 20.55 0.57
N PRO A 138 -32.72 19.57 0.06
CA PRO A 138 -32.18 18.24 -0.16
C PRO A 138 -31.20 18.22 -1.35
N ILE A 139 -30.15 17.40 -1.23
CA ILE A 139 -29.21 17.13 -2.30
C ILE A 139 -29.87 16.17 -3.29
N GLN A 140 -29.87 16.54 -4.57
CA GLN A 140 -30.40 15.69 -5.62
C GLN A 140 -29.34 14.72 -6.13
N ALA A 141 -29.65 13.43 -6.11
CA ALA A 141 -28.84 12.37 -6.72
C ALA A 141 -29.48 11.94 -8.04
N TRP A 142 -28.69 11.83 -9.07
CA TRP A 142 -29.09 11.41 -10.39
C TRP A 142 -28.33 10.17 -10.83
N TYR A 143 -29.07 9.20 -11.37
CA TYR A 143 -28.51 7.94 -11.84
C TYR A 143 -29.08 7.56 -13.20
N PRO A 144 -28.25 7.17 -14.20
CA PRO A 144 -28.72 6.78 -15.51
C PRO A 144 -29.46 5.43 -15.45
N ASP A 145 -30.66 5.34 -15.98
CA ASP A 145 -31.41 4.09 -16.10
C ASP A 145 -30.89 3.26 -17.27
N HIS A 146 -29.93 2.37 -16.99
CA HIS A 146 -29.31 1.52 -18.00
C HIS A 146 -30.30 0.64 -18.78
N ASN A 147 -31.43 0.26 -18.19
CA ASN A 147 -32.46 -0.55 -18.86
C ASN A 147 -33.19 0.24 -19.92
N ARG A 148 -33.35 1.56 -19.74
CA ARG A 148 -34.01 2.48 -20.67
C ARG A 148 -33.03 2.99 -21.72
N LEU A 149 -31.77 3.21 -21.38
CA LEU A 149 -30.72 3.59 -22.34
C LEU A 149 -30.52 2.53 -23.44
N ARG A 150 -30.66 1.25 -23.12
CA ARG A 150 -30.61 0.17 -24.14
C ARG A 150 -31.74 0.20 -25.17
N ARG A 151 -32.83 0.91 -24.92
CA ARG A 151 -33.99 1.01 -25.83
C ARG A 151 -33.97 2.23 -26.75
N PHE A 152 -32.89 2.97 -26.87
CA PHE A 152 -32.67 4.14 -27.73
C PHE A 152 -33.75 5.24 -27.59
N SER A 153 -34.37 5.40 -26.45
CA SER A 153 -35.36 6.46 -26.18
C SER A 153 -34.72 7.50 -25.26
N LEU A 154 -34.20 8.57 -25.85
CA LEU A 154 -33.69 9.77 -25.13
C LEU A 154 -34.85 10.68 -24.67
N ASN A 155 -35.78 10.15 -23.89
CA ASN A 155 -36.82 10.96 -23.26
C ASN A 155 -36.36 11.32 -21.82
N GLU A 156 -36.92 12.41 -21.27
CA GLU A 156 -36.62 12.91 -19.90
C GLU A 156 -36.73 11.86 -18.77
N ASN A 157 -37.37 10.73 -19.02
CA ASN A 157 -37.50 9.60 -18.10
C ASN A 157 -36.32 8.62 -18.06
N THR A 158 -35.19 8.98 -18.68
CA THR A 158 -34.01 8.09 -18.75
C THR A 158 -33.08 8.24 -17.53
N ILE A 159 -33.34 9.22 -16.69
CA ILE A 159 -32.58 9.53 -15.47
C ILE A 159 -33.50 9.29 -14.28
N ARG A 160 -33.01 8.48 -13.31
CA ARG A 160 -33.67 8.38 -12.01
C ARG A 160 -33.07 9.42 -11.08
N SER A 161 -33.93 10.07 -10.31
CA SER A 161 -33.52 11.06 -9.34
C SER A 161 -34.13 10.76 -7.98
N GLN A 162 -33.36 10.99 -6.95
CA GLN A 162 -33.78 10.91 -5.54
C GLN A 162 -33.05 11.98 -4.74
N ALA A 163 -33.63 12.33 -3.60
CA ALA A 163 -33.07 13.32 -2.71
C ALA A 163 -32.57 12.70 -1.40
N PHE A 164 -31.54 13.29 -0.81
CA PHE A 164 -31.05 12.95 0.52
C PHE A 164 -30.55 14.19 1.26
N PHE A 165 -30.37 14.08 2.58
CA PHE A 165 -29.78 15.12 3.43
C PHE A 165 -28.46 14.61 4.01
N PRO A 166 -27.44 15.46 4.21
CA PRO A 166 -26.25 15.07 4.95
C PRO A 166 -26.56 14.92 6.44
N SER A 167 -26.11 13.83 7.07
CA SER A 167 -26.21 13.62 8.51
C SER A 167 -24.87 13.84 9.22
N ALA A 168 -23.79 13.42 8.59
CA ALA A 168 -22.44 13.63 9.10
C ALA A 168 -21.43 13.82 7.97
N VAL A 169 -20.34 14.50 8.29
CA VAL A 169 -19.15 14.65 7.44
C VAL A 169 -18.07 13.72 7.97
N LEU A 170 -17.51 12.92 7.05
CA LEU A 170 -16.45 11.96 7.33
C LEU A 170 -15.11 12.47 6.79
N GLU A 171 -14.05 12.33 7.59
CA GLU A 171 -12.67 12.54 7.18
C GLU A 171 -11.90 11.22 7.39
N VAL A 172 -11.58 10.53 6.30
CA VAL A 172 -10.97 9.20 6.30
C VAL A 172 -9.65 9.21 5.53
N GLU A 173 -9.73 9.49 4.22
CA GLU A 173 -8.61 9.54 3.31
C GLU A 173 -9.04 10.28 2.04
N GLN A 174 -8.10 10.99 1.43
CA GLN A 174 -8.39 11.94 0.34
C GLN A 174 -9.23 11.36 -0.82
N SER A 175 -8.95 10.11 -1.25
CA SER A 175 -9.71 9.52 -2.36
C SER A 175 -11.13 9.13 -1.94
N PHE A 176 -11.29 8.64 -0.71
CA PHE A 176 -12.60 8.36 -0.11
C PHE A 176 -13.39 9.65 0.11
N ASP A 177 -12.75 10.66 0.69
CA ASP A 177 -13.37 11.91 1.11
C ASP A 177 -13.87 12.75 -0.06
N ASN A 178 -13.17 12.69 -1.20
CA ASN A 178 -13.51 13.45 -2.41
C ASN A 178 -14.62 12.82 -3.26
N GLN A 179 -14.98 11.57 -3.01
CA GLN A 179 -15.86 10.83 -3.92
C GLN A 179 -16.98 10.06 -3.23
N THR A 180 -16.94 9.83 -1.92
CA THR A 180 -17.85 8.86 -1.29
C THR A 180 -19.02 9.52 -0.58
N VAL A 181 -20.21 8.95 -0.83
CA VAL A 181 -21.46 9.26 -0.11
C VAL A 181 -22.08 7.94 0.33
N ILE A 182 -22.24 7.74 1.64
CA ILE A 182 -22.84 6.53 2.21
C ILE A 182 -24.33 6.81 2.47
N VAL A 183 -25.20 5.97 1.92
CA VAL A 183 -26.65 6.12 1.94
C VAL A 183 -27.34 4.86 2.44
N PRO A 184 -28.62 4.91 2.86
CA PRO A 184 -29.39 3.70 3.15
C PRO A 184 -29.46 2.75 1.96
N LEU A 185 -29.32 1.45 2.20
CA LEU A 185 -29.32 0.43 1.15
C LEU A 185 -30.62 0.44 0.34
N THR A 186 -31.78 0.57 1.00
CA THR A 186 -33.09 0.62 0.36
C THR A 186 -33.25 1.85 -0.55
N TRP A 187 -32.69 2.98 -0.13
CA TRP A 187 -32.65 4.19 -0.93
C TRP A 187 -31.77 3.99 -2.20
N MET A 188 -30.59 3.37 -2.03
CA MET A 188 -29.71 3.08 -3.15
C MET A 188 -30.33 2.07 -4.14
N GLU A 189 -31.03 1.04 -3.63
CA GLU A 189 -31.75 0.09 -4.47
C GLU A 189 -32.80 0.77 -5.36
N SER A 190 -33.53 1.72 -4.80
CA SER A 190 -34.54 2.45 -5.56
C SER A 190 -33.94 3.42 -6.56
N LEU A 191 -32.82 4.10 -6.25
CA LEU A 191 -32.09 4.95 -7.18
C LEU A 191 -31.55 4.15 -8.37
N VAL A 192 -30.86 3.04 -8.11
CA VAL A 192 -30.28 2.18 -9.15
C VAL A 192 -31.34 1.33 -9.87
N GLY A 193 -32.43 1.00 -9.19
CA GLY A 193 -33.52 0.19 -9.74
C GLY A 193 -33.22 -1.30 -9.81
N THR A 194 -32.46 -1.81 -8.89
CA THR A 194 -32.07 -3.23 -8.79
C THR A 194 -32.32 -3.76 -7.38
N PRO A 195 -33.59 -3.94 -6.99
CA PRO A 195 -33.93 -4.42 -5.65
C PRO A 195 -33.35 -5.84 -5.43
N GLY A 196 -32.85 -6.08 -4.22
CA GLY A 196 -32.26 -7.36 -3.83
C GLY A 196 -30.90 -7.69 -4.40
N MET A 197 -30.37 -6.90 -5.32
CA MET A 197 -29.02 -7.07 -5.86
C MET A 197 -28.00 -6.28 -5.08
N ARG A 198 -26.78 -6.82 -4.95
CA ARG A 198 -25.65 -6.23 -4.22
C ARG A 198 -24.42 -6.13 -5.11
N SER A 199 -23.58 -5.16 -4.85
CA SER A 199 -22.24 -5.12 -5.45
C SER A 199 -21.32 -6.10 -4.76
N ALA A 200 -21.48 -6.23 -3.43
CA ALA A 200 -20.67 -7.12 -2.60
C ALA A 200 -21.39 -7.44 -1.28
N TYR A 201 -20.89 -8.46 -0.59
CA TYR A 201 -21.12 -8.65 0.84
C TYR A 201 -19.78 -8.42 1.56
N GLU A 202 -19.78 -7.49 2.49
CA GLU A 202 -18.62 -7.13 3.30
C GLU A 202 -18.66 -7.89 4.61
N ILE A 203 -17.60 -8.63 4.92
CA ILE A 203 -17.45 -9.37 6.15
C ILE A 203 -16.45 -8.67 7.06
N MET A 204 -16.85 -8.48 8.30
CA MET A 204 -16.01 -8.01 9.37
C MET A 204 -15.68 -9.17 10.29
N LEU A 205 -14.41 -9.31 10.62
CA LEU A 205 -13.91 -10.36 11.48
C LEU A 205 -13.80 -9.89 12.93
N SER A 206 -13.85 -10.83 13.87
CA SER A 206 -13.46 -10.57 15.25
C SER A 206 -11.94 -10.38 15.35
N ALA A 207 -11.47 -9.66 16.38
CA ALA A 207 -10.06 -9.29 16.54
C ALA A 207 -9.08 -10.48 16.51
N ASP A 208 -9.51 -11.65 16.97
CA ASP A 208 -8.68 -12.86 17.07
C ASP A 208 -8.84 -13.81 15.87
N ALA A 209 -9.63 -13.44 14.85
CA ALA A 209 -9.89 -14.30 13.71
C ALA A 209 -8.76 -14.22 12.68
N ASN A 210 -8.42 -15.39 12.10
CA ASN A 210 -7.49 -15.46 10.99
C ASN A 210 -8.26 -15.29 9.67
N ASP A 211 -7.99 -14.21 8.94
CA ASP A 211 -8.65 -13.84 7.70
C ASP A 211 -8.53 -14.90 6.60
N LEU A 212 -7.34 -15.52 6.45
CA LEU A 212 -7.12 -16.57 5.46
C LEU A 212 -7.92 -17.83 5.75
N GLN A 213 -8.01 -18.24 7.02
CA GLN A 213 -8.80 -19.41 7.40
C GLN A 213 -10.29 -19.19 7.20
N VAL A 214 -10.80 -18.02 7.60
CA VAL A 214 -12.21 -17.67 7.39
C VAL A 214 -12.52 -17.55 5.91
N LYS A 215 -11.64 -16.92 5.12
CA LYS A 215 -11.77 -16.83 3.66
C LYS A 215 -11.94 -18.20 3.01
N GLU A 216 -11.08 -19.18 3.34
CA GLU A 216 -11.18 -20.51 2.71
C GLU A 216 -12.51 -21.21 3.12
N LYS A 217 -12.96 -21.10 4.36
CA LYS A 217 -14.27 -21.64 4.79
C LYS A 217 -15.43 -20.99 4.03
N VAL A 218 -15.42 -19.66 3.88
CA VAL A 218 -16.46 -18.95 3.11
C VAL A 218 -16.45 -19.37 1.65
N LYS A 219 -15.26 -19.53 1.05
CA LYS A 219 -15.07 -19.95 -0.34
C LYS A 219 -15.55 -21.39 -0.57
N GLU A 220 -15.25 -22.31 0.34
CA GLU A 220 -15.76 -23.69 0.29
C GLU A 220 -17.29 -23.74 0.34
N LEU A 221 -17.90 -22.92 1.19
CA LEU A 221 -19.36 -22.85 1.34
C LEU A 221 -20.05 -22.27 0.11
N LEU A 222 -19.47 -21.25 -0.52
CA LEU A 222 -20.10 -20.53 -1.63
C LEU A 222 -19.79 -21.16 -3.00
N GLY A 223 -18.69 -21.92 -3.13
CA GLY A 223 -18.29 -22.53 -4.40
C GLY A 223 -17.64 -21.56 -5.38
N LYS A 224 -17.59 -21.96 -6.67
CA LYS A 224 -16.82 -21.26 -7.71
C LYS A 224 -17.48 -20.02 -8.29
N ASP A 225 -18.77 -19.84 -8.07
CA ASP A 225 -19.55 -18.71 -8.61
C ASP A 225 -19.26 -17.41 -7.86
N TYR A 226 -18.53 -17.49 -6.75
CA TYR A 226 -18.18 -16.36 -5.91
C TYR A 226 -16.67 -16.24 -5.72
N THR A 227 -16.23 -15.00 -5.64
CA THR A 227 -14.84 -14.65 -5.29
C THR A 227 -14.82 -14.02 -3.91
N VAL A 228 -14.00 -14.57 -3.02
CA VAL A 228 -13.78 -14.00 -1.68
C VAL A 228 -12.39 -13.38 -1.65
N GLN A 229 -12.33 -12.09 -1.41
CA GLN A 229 -11.10 -11.31 -1.38
C GLN A 229 -10.78 -10.86 0.04
N THR A 230 -9.53 -11.00 0.45
CA THR A 230 -9.00 -10.33 1.65
C THR A 230 -8.79 -8.84 1.37
N ARG A 231 -8.55 -8.04 2.41
CA ARG A 231 -8.25 -6.61 2.27
C ARG A 231 -7.05 -6.35 1.34
N ASP A 232 -5.99 -7.12 1.49
CA ASP A 232 -4.80 -7.00 0.62
C ASP A 232 -5.13 -7.35 -0.84
N GLU A 233 -6.01 -8.30 -1.08
CA GLU A 233 -6.44 -8.68 -2.43
C GLU A 233 -7.39 -7.66 -3.06
N GLN A 234 -8.17 -6.93 -2.28
CA GLN A 234 -8.99 -5.81 -2.78
C GLN A 234 -8.10 -4.71 -3.38
N HIS A 235 -6.89 -4.51 -2.82
CA HIS A 235 -5.89 -3.54 -3.29
C HIS A 235 -4.68 -4.19 -3.96
N ALA A 236 -4.84 -5.40 -4.52
CA ALA A 236 -3.74 -6.19 -5.07
C ALA A 236 -2.92 -5.44 -6.13
N LEU A 237 -3.56 -4.65 -6.99
CA LEU A 237 -2.87 -3.87 -8.03
C LEU A 237 -1.96 -2.81 -7.42
N LEU A 238 -2.44 -2.07 -6.43
CA LEU A 238 -1.68 -1.02 -5.76
C LEU A 238 -0.52 -1.61 -4.94
N LEU A 239 -0.78 -2.65 -4.15
CA LEU A 239 0.26 -3.33 -3.37
C LEU A 239 1.31 -3.99 -4.29
N LYS A 240 0.89 -4.50 -5.45
CA LYS A 240 1.82 -5.01 -6.46
C LYS A 240 2.68 -3.90 -7.07
N ALA A 241 2.09 -2.73 -7.35
CA ALA A 241 2.83 -1.57 -7.86
C ALA A 241 3.90 -1.13 -6.87
N ILE A 242 3.58 -1.00 -5.57
CA ILE A 242 4.54 -0.65 -4.52
C ILE A 242 5.69 -1.68 -4.44
N LYS A 243 5.38 -2.98 -4.51
CA LYS A 243 6.41 -4.04 -4.49
C LYS A 243 7.32 -3.96 -5.72
N ILE A 244 6.77 -3.67 -6.89
CA ILE A 244 7.55 -3.49 -8.11
C ILE A 244 8.43 -2.24 -8.01
N GLU A 245 7.90 -1.13 -7.52
CA GLU A 245 8.65 0.11 -7.30
C GLU A 245 9.80 -0.10 -6.32
N LYS A 246 9.55 -0.76 -5.18
CA LYS A 246 10.59 -1.14 -4.21
C LYS A 246 11.70 -1.98 -4.87
N LEU A 247 11.34 -2.94 -5.72
CA LEU A 247 12.31 -3.76 -6.46
C LEU A 247 13.16 -2.89 -7.42
N PHE A 248 12.54 -1.99 -8.17
CA PHE A 248 13.28 -1.09 -9.08
C PHE A 248 14.23 -0.18 -8.31
N VAL A 249 13.79 0.39 -7.20
CA VAL A 249 14.66 1.23 -6.34
C VAL A 249 15.84 0.42 -5.82
N PHE A 250 15.59 -0.81 -5.35
CA PHE A 250 16.68 -1.70 -4.92
C PHE A 250 17.69 -1.97 -6.04
N LEU A 251 17.22 -2.24 -7.26
CA LEU A 251 18.08 -2.48 -8.42
C LEU A 251 18.88 -1.23 -8.82
N ILE A 252 18.26 -0.05 -8.81
CA ILE A 252 18.94 1.22 -9.09
C ILE A 252 20.04 1.46 -8.04
N MET A 253 19.72 1.28 -6.75
CA MET A 253 20.69 1.46 -5.67
C MET A 253 21.83 0.43 -5.73
N ALA A 254 21.52 -0.82 -6.09
CA ALA A 254 22.53 -1.85 -6.33
C ALA A 254 23.45 -1.48 -7.52
N PHE A 255 22.89 -0.88 -8.57
CA PHE A 255 23.67 -0.37 -9.70
C PHE A 255 24.58 0.81 -9.30
N VAL A 256 24.06 1.77 -8.52
CA VAL A 256 24.85 2.88 -7.96
C VAL A 256 25.99 2.34 -7.08
N MET A 257 25.69 1.33 -6.23
CA MET A 257 26.71 0.64 -5.44
C MET A 257 27.75 -0.05 -6.34
N GLY A 258 27.33 -0.61 -7.46
CA GLY A 258 28.23 -1.16 -8.50
C GLY A 258 29.23 -0.08 -9.01
N ILE A 259 28.72 1.11 -9.33
CA ILE A 259 29.56 2.25 -9.78
C ILE A 259 30.54 2.64 -8.67
N ALA A 260 30.10 2.80 -7.45
CA ALA A 260 30.97 3.17 -6.34
C ALA A 260 32.00 2.08 -5.99
N SER A 261 31.72 0.83 -6.32
CA SER A 261 32.71 -0.25 -6.22
C SER A 261 33.96 -0.01 -7.10
N PHE A 262 33.89 0.88 -8.10
CA PHE A 262 35.08 1.32 -8.83
C PHE A 262 36.07 2.08 -7.92
N THR A 263 35.60 2.77 -6.90
CA THR A 263 36.52 3.42 -5.92
C THR A 263 37.33 2.39 -5.17
N LEU A 264 36.72 1.26 -4.79
CA LEU A 264 37.41 0.12 -4.19
C LEU A 264 38.38 -0.51 -5.19
N PHE A 265 37.95 -0.68 -6.43
CA PHE A 265 38.81 -1.18 -7.51
C PHE A 265 40.08 -0.33 -7.67
N TYR A 266 39.93 1.01 -7.72
CA TYR A 266 41.09 1.92 -7.83
C TYR A 266 41.97 1.89 -6.59
N ALA A 267 41.39 1.86 -5.39
CA ALA A 267 42.13 1.78 -4.13
C ALA A 267 42.95 0.49 -4.04
N LEU A 268 42.36 -0.67 -4.37
CA LEU A 268 43.07 -1.94 -4.40
C LEU A 268 44.15 -1.97 -5.49
N SER A 269 43.86 -1.41 -6.68
CA SER A 269 44.83 -1.35 -7.77
C SER A 269 46.04 -0.46 -7.43
N LEU A 270 45.82 0.67 -6.78
CA LEU A 270 46.87 1.55 -6.28
C LEU A 270 47.71 0.85 -5.21
N LEU A 271 47.08 0.18 -4.28
CA LEU A 271 47.77 -0.58 -3.23
C LEU A 271 48.69 -1.67 -3.82
N VAL A 272 48.23 -2.36 -4.90
CA VAL A 272 49.07 -3.34 -5.62
C VAL A 272 50.33 -2.71 -6.19
N ILE A 273 50.20 -1.51 -6.79
CA ILE A 273 51.29 -0.77 -7.40
C ILE A 273 52.29 -0.31 -6.31
N GLU A 274 51.77 0.26 -5.24
CA GLU A 274 52.56 0.78 -4.12
C GLU A 274 53.35 -0.31 -3.40
N LYS A 275 52.70 -1.46 -3.14
CA LYS A 275 53.26 -2.62 -2.45
C LYS A 275 54.04 -3.57 -3.37
N ARG A 276 54.29 -3.21 -4.62
CA ARG A 276 54.91 -4.10 -5.60
C ARG A 276 56.29 -4.68 -5.15
N LYS A 277 57.11 -3.88 -4.43
CA LYS A 277 58.40 -4.35 -3.89
C LYS A 277 58.20 -5.39 -2.82
N ASP A 278 57.28 -5.13 -1.86
CA ASP A 278 56.96 -6.05 -0.75
C ASP A 278 56.41 -7.38 -1.27
N LEU A 279 55.54 -7.29 -2.31
CA LEU A 279 54.96 -8.46 -2.96
C LEU A 279 56.02 -9.35 -3.63
N ARG A 280 57.09 -8.74 -4.24
CA ARG A 280 58.21 -9.49 -4.82
C ARG A 280 59.02 -10.20 -3.74
N SER A 281 59.27 -9.55 -2.59
CA SER A 281 59.93 -10.17 -1.46
C SER A 281 59.16 -11.34 -0.91
N LEU A 282 57.85 -11.25 -0.78
CA LEU A 282 56.97 -12.33 -0.35
C LEU A 282 57.01 -13.51 -1.32
N MET A 283 57.10 -13.23 -2.64
CA MET A 283 57.26 -14.30 -3.65
C MET A 283 58.62 -15.02 -3.51
N ALA A 284 59.70 -14.25 -3.30
CA ALA A 284 61.01 -14.86 -3.06
C ALA A 284 61.03 -15.76 -1.81
N MET A 285 60.15 -15.49 -0.84
CA MET A 285 59.91 -16.35 0.32
C MET A 285 58.95 -17.53 0.07
N GLY A 286 58.45 -17.71 -1.17
CA GLY A 286 57.65 -18.88 -1.58
C GLY A 286 56.12 -18.73 -1.53
N ILE A 287 55.57 -17.53 -1.42
CA ILE A 287 54.13 -17.32 -1.53
C ILE A 287 53.62 -17.72 -2.93
N SER A 288 52.56 -18.53 -2.95
CA SER A 288 51.92 -18.97 -4.22
C SER A 288 51.01 -17.87 -4.83
N PRO A 289 50.81 -17.86 -6.16
CA PRO A 289 49.88 -16.96 -6.83
C PRO A 289 48.45 -17.01 -6.27
N LYS A 290 48.00 -18.21 -5.87
CA LYS A 290 46.67 -18.43 -5.30
C LYS A 290 46.52 -17.81 -3.90
N GLN A 291 47.58 -17.84 -3.08
CA GLN A 291 47.57 -17.21 -1.77
C GLN A 291 47.51 -15.68 -1.90
N LEU A 292 48.29 -15.12 -2.82
CA LEU A 292 48.25 -13.68 -3.11
C LEU A 292 46.89 -13.21 -3.57
N LEU A 293 46.27 -13.96 -4.51
CA LEU A 293 44.89 -13.67 -4.99
C LEU A 293 43.89 -13.64 -3.81
N LYS A 294 43.93 -14.71 -2.96
CA LYS A 294 43.04 -14.79 -1.80
C LYS A 294 43.23 -13.65 -0.82
N SER A 295 44.48 -13.22 -0.58
CA SER A 295 44.78 -12.09 0.33
C SER A 295 44.16 -10.79 -0.15
N PHE A 296 44.24 -10.45 -1.46
CA PHE A 296 43.62 -9.27 -2.00
C PHE A 296 42.09 -9.32 -2.05
N LEU A 297 41.50 -10.49 -2.34
CA LEU A 297 40.05 -10.68 -2.26
C LEU A 297 39.57 -10.52 -0.80
N PHE A 298 40.29 -11.10 0.15
CA PHE A 298 39.94 -10.98 1.56
C PHE A 298 40.07 -9.56 2.08
N LEU A 299 41.10 -8.81 1.64
CA LEU A 299 41.29 -7.41 1.96
C LEU A 299 40.08 -6.56 1.41
N GLY A 300 39.67 -6.78 0.16
CA GLY A 300 38.52 -6.14 -0.43
C GLY A 300 37.22 -6.42 0.36
N LEU A 301 37.01 -7.67 0.76
CA LEU A 301 35.88 -8.07 1.58
C LEU A 301 35.90 -7.41 2.97
N ILE A 302 37.06 -7.34 3.66
CA ILE A 302 37.16 -6.66 4.96
C ILE A 302 36.83 -5.18 4.84
N ILE A 303 37.39 -4.49 3.84
CA ILE A 303 37.15 -3.06 3.62
C ILE A 303 35.66 -2.79 3.37
N SER A 304 35.00 -3.62 2.59
CA SER A 304 33.60 -3.44 2.26
C SER A 304 32.68 -3.86 3.38
N PHE A 305 32.97 -4.95 4.04
CA PHE A 305 32.20 -5.41 5.19
C PHE A 305 32.22 -4.39 6.33
N SER A 306 33.40 -3.84 6.64
CA SER A 306 33.50 -2.78 7.65
C SER A 306 32.76 -1.50 7.25
N GLY A 307 32.83 -1.11 5.96
CA GLY A 307 32.05 0.00 5.41
C GLY A 307 30.54 -0.27 5.49
N ALA A 308 30.13 -1.47 5.11
CA ALA A 308 28.73 -1.88 5.18
C ALA A 308 28.19 -1.92 6.62
N MET A 309 28.94 -2.45 7.57
CA MET A 309 28.54 -2.44 8.99
C MET A 309 28.32 -1.02 9.52
N VAL A 310 29.24 -0.09 9.23
CA VAL A 310 29.09 1.31 9.62
C VAL A 310 27.87 1.93 8.91
N GLY A 311 27.69 1.67 7.61
CA GLY A 311 26.53 2.15 6.86
C GLY A 311 25.20 1.61 7.39
N MET A 312 25.13 0.32 7.69
CA MET A 312 23.95 -0.30 8.31
C MET A 312 23.62 0.28 9.69
N LEU A 313 24.66 0.50 10.52
CA LEU A 313 24.49 1.09 11.84
C LEU A 313 23.97 2.53 11.74
N LEU A 314 24.56 3.34 10.87
CA LEU A 314 24.11 4.72 10.65
C LEU A 314 22.69 4.76 10.04
N GLY A 315 22.41 3.90 9.07
CA GLY A 315 21.07 3.77 8.49
C GLY A 315 20.02 3.37 9.52
N PHE A 316 20.36 2.39 10.39
CA PHE A 316 19.51 1.99 11.50
C PHE A 316 19.25 3.16 12.48
N VAL A 317 20.31 3.85 12.91
CA VAL A 317 20.18 4.97 13.86
C VAL A 317 19.33 6.10 13.28
N MET A 318 19.55 6.45 12.00
CA MET A 318 18.77 7.50 11.35
C MET A 318 17.30 7.09 11.14
N ALA A 319 17.05 5.86 10.72
CA ALA A 319 15.69 5.33 10.57
C ALA A 319 14.97 5.26 11.92
N TRP A 320 15.66 4.82 12.97
CA TRP A 320 15.12 4.80 14.33
C TRP A 320 14.83 6.21 14.84
N ALA A 321 15.75 7.16 14.62
CA ALA A 321 15.55 8.55 15.02
C ALA A 321 14.34 9.18 14.31
N GLN A 322 14.17 8.92 13.01
CA GLN A 322 12.99 9.36 12.28
C GLN A 322 11.70 8.73 12.81
N GLN A 323 11.72 7.42 13.12
CA GLN A 323 10.55 6.72 13.67
C GLN A 323 10.13 7.25 15.05
N GLN A 324 11.11 7.66 15.90
CA GLN A 324 10.82 8.16 17.24
C GLN A 324 10.50 9.66 17.29
N PHE A 325 11.19 10.46 16.50
CA PHE A 325 11.15 11.92 16.61
C PHE A 325 10.46 12.61 15.43
N GLY A 326 10.14 11.89 14.34
CA GLY A 326 9.48 12.49 13.18
C GLY A 326 10.26 13.67 12.56
N ILE A 327 11.59 13.56 12.48
CA ILE A 327 12.49 14.69 12.11
C ILE A 327 12.15 15.27 10.74
N VAL A 328 11.76 14.41 9.79
CA VAL A 328 11.38 14.82 8.44
C VAL A 328 9.86 14.82 8.35
N PRO A 329 9.21 16.00 8.29
CA PRO A 329 7.76 16.10 8.15
C PRO A 329 7.31 15.69 6.74
N LEU A 330 6.08 15.21 6.62
CA LEU A 330 5.49 14.85 5.33
C LEU A 330 5.21 16.08 4.44
N GLY A 331 5.04 17.27 5.06
CA GLY A 331 4.89 18.55 4.35
C GLY A 331 3.55 18.72 3.63
N ILE A 332 2.59 17.85 3.83
CA ILE A 332 1.25 17.93 3.27
C ILE A 332 0.31 18.52 4.34
N PRO A 333 -0.32 19.69 4.10
CA PRO A 333 -1.30 20.22 5.02
C PRO A 333 -2.46 19.24 5.22
N ASN A 334 -2.89 19.03 6.45
CA ASN A 334 -3.97 18.10 6.84
C ASN A 334 -3.69 16.62 6.47
N ALA A 335 -2.43 16.22 6.43
CA ALA A 335 -2.10 14.80 6.31
C ALA A 335 -2.45 14.07 7.62
N LEU A 336 -2.91 12.83 7.50
CA LEU A 336 -3.22 11.95 8.64
C LEU A 336 -1.99 11.59 9.49
N ILE A 337 -0.79 11.88 8.98
CA ILE A 337 0.49 11.71 9.67
C ILE A 337 1.36 12.95 9.46
N ASP A 338 2.02 13.40 10.52
CA ASP A 338 2.86 14.60 10.50
C ASP A 338 4.24 14.36 9.88
N ALA A 339 4.75 13.13 9.95
CA ALA A 339 6.10 12.77 9.53
C ALA A 339 6.11 11.59 8.55
N TYR A 340 7.16 11.52 7.74
CA TYR A 340 7.37 10.37 6.85
C TYR A 340 7.37 9.06 7.65
N PRO A 341 6.51 8.10 7.29
CA PRO A 341 6.43 6.81 7.95
C PRO A 341 7.68 6.00 7.62
N ILE A 342 8.31 5.43 8.63
CA ILE A 342 9.46 4.54 8.48
C ILE A 342 9.18 3.23 9.21
N GLN A 343 9.40 2.12 8.50
CA GLN A 343 9.31 0.77 9.07
C GLN A 343 10.55 -0.05 8.68
N MET A 344 11.30 -0.51 9.68
CA MET A 344 12.51 -1.29 9.46
C MET A 344 12.18 -2.79 9.43
N HIS A 345 12.51 -3.47 8.33
CA HIS A 345 12.39 -4.91 8.21
C HIS A 345 13.77 -5.57 8.22
N ALA A 346 14.00 -6.55 9.09
CA ALA A 346 15.28 -7.24 9.21
C ALA A 346 15.75 -7.89 7.89
N MET A 347 14.79 -8.30 7.03
CA MET A 347 15.09 -8.88 5.73
C MET A 347 15.74 -7.90 4.75
N ASP A 348 15.44 -6.59 4.85
CA ASP A 348 16.08 -5.60 4.00
C ASP A 348 17.56 -5.41 4.36
N PHE A 349 17.90 -5.48 5.64
CA PHE A 349 19.30 -5.49 6.10
C PHE A 349 20.04 -6.73 5.59
N PHE A 350 19.39 -7.89 5.62
CA PHE A 350 19.96 -9.14 5.12
C PHE A 350 20.23 -9.10 3.62
N TRP A 351 19.24 -8.68 2.81
CA TRP A 351 19.41 -8.57 1.36
C TRP A 351 20.43 -7.50 0.97
N THR A 352 20.47 -6.38 1.71
CA THR A 352 21.50 -5.35 1.53
C THR A 352 22.89 -5.90 1.81
N ALA A 353 23.08 -6.66 2.90
CA ALA A 353 24.35 -7.30 3.21
C ALA A 353 24.82 -8.24 2.10
N ILE A 354 23.91 -9.08 1.56
CA ILE A 354 24.21 -9.97 0.44
C ILE A 354 24.62 -9.17 -0.79
N ALA A 355 23.84 -8.12 -1.15
CA ALA A 355 24.16 -7.28 -2.31
C ALA A 355 25.55 -6.64 -2.20
N VAL A 356 25.89 -6.08 -1.03
CA VAL A 356 27.22 -5.53 -0.78
C VAL A 356 28.33 -6.57 -0.98
N ILE A 357 28.17 -7.74 -0.38
CA ILE A 357 29.17 -8.83 -0.46
C ILE A 357 29.36 -9.25 -1.92
N VAL A 358 28.28 -9.48 -2.65
CA VAL A 358 28.32 -9.93 -4.06
C VAL A 358 28.98 -8.87 -4.95
N ILE A 359 28.51 -7.61 -4.88
CA ILE A 359 29.02 -6.52 -5.72
C ILE A 359 30.50 -6.27 -5.44
N THR A 360 30.86 -6.23 -4.14
CA THR A 360 32.27 -6.01 -3.74
C THR A 360 33.17 -7.16 -4.14
N PHE A 361 32.69 -8.40 -4.00
CA PHE A 361 33.47 -9.57 -4.41
C PHE A 361 33.78 -9.48 -5.92
N ILE A 362 32.78 -9.18 -6.75
CA ILE A 362 32.96 -9.00 -8.20
C ILE A 362 33.95 -7.86 -8.48
N ALA A 363 33.80 -6.72 -7.82
CA ALA A 363 34.70 -5.57 -8.01
C ALA A 363 36.14 -5.86 -7.59
N SER A 364 36.37 -6.72 -6.61
CA SER A 364 37.71 -7.07 -6.10
C SER A 364 38.43 -8.11 -6.96
N ILE A 365 37.71 -8.88 -7.80
CA ILE A 365 38.33 -9.97 -8.60
C ILE A 365 39.39 -9.44 -9.58
N PHE A 366 39.08 -8.36 -10.31
CA PHE A 366 39.98 -7.82 -11.34
C PHE A 366 41.27 -7.26 -10.75
N PRO A 367 41.25 -6.36 -9.72
CA PRO A 367 42.48 -5.89 -9.07
C PRO A 367 43.32 -7.03 -8.50
N ALA A 368 42.67 -8.00 -7.85
CA ALA A 368 43.35 -9.16 -7.29
C ALA A 368 44.06 -10.01 -8.39
N ARG A 369 43.41 -10.25 -9.53
CA ARG A 369 44.06 -10.93 -10.65
C ARG A 369 45.21 -10.12 -11.26
N LYS A 370 45.06 -8.80 -11.36
CA LYS A 370 46.09 -7.88 -11.86
C LYS A 370 47.31 -7.88 -10.92
N ALA A 371 47.08 -7.92 -9.59
CA ALA A 371 48.14 -8.05 -8.61
C ALA A 371 49.01 -9.28 -8.88
N VAL A 372 48.39 -10.43 -9.10
CA VAL A 372 49.09 -11.68 -9.44
C VAL A 372 49.85 -11.56 -10.74
N GLN A 373 49.22 -11.03 -11.81
CA GLN A 373 49.87 -10.90 -13.13
C GLN A 373 51.06 -9.96 -13.12
N MET A 374 50.98 -8.80 -12.44
CA MET A 374 52.10 -7.85 -12.32
C MET A 374 53.27 -8.38 -11.52
N THR A 375 52.97 -9.32 -10.60
CA THR A 375 53.98 -9.87 -9.72
C THR A 375 54.68 -11.11 -10.29
N PHE A 376 53.93 -11.93 -11.06
CA PHE A 376 54.42 -13.20 -11.61
C PHE A 376 54.80 -13.16 -13.13
N LYS A 377 54.45 -12.12 -13.89
CA LYS A 377 54.68 -12.03 -15.34
C LYS A 377 55.96 -11.31 -15.74
N ILE A 378 56.88 -11.09 -14.82
CA ILE A 378 58.20 -10.51 -15.16
C ILE A 378 59.20 -11.65 -15.23
N LYS A 379 59.29 -12.31 -16.37
CA LYS A 379 60.50 -12.88 -16.92
C LYS A 379 61.18 -11.85 -17.76
#